data_04806372852a016e53cf9fd7421116d7
#
_entry.id   04806372852a016e53cf9fd7421116d7
#
_cell.length_a   1.000
_cell.length_b   1.000
_cell.length_c   1.000
_cell.angle_alpha   90.00
_cell.angle_beta   90.00
_cell.angle_gamma   90.00
#
_symmetry.space_group_name_H-M   'P 1'
#
loop_
_entity.id
_entity.type
_entity.pdbx_description
1 polymer ?
#
loop_
_entity_poly.entity_id
_entity_poly.type
_entity_poly.pdbx_seq_one_letter_code
_entity_poly.pdbx_strand_id
1 'polypeptide(L)'
;MKIEFCVTSIEGAIAAEQFMADRIELCSRLDLDGLTPSLNLIKQCRSEYKGEIHIMIRPEDGPFICNDSTLNKMRDSVVKSAEIGINGIVFGLLTNKNEINLKATALLVEM
;
A
#
# COMPACT_ATOMS: atom_id res chain seq x y z
N MET A 1 -10.13 19.45 -6.81
CA MET A 1 -10.06 18.55 -5.64
C MET A 1 -9.98 17.10 -6.14
N LYS A 2 -9.14 16.29 -5.54
CA LYS A 2 -9.06 14.87 -5.86
C LYS A 2 -9.77 14.03 -4.81
N ILE A 3 -10.44 12.95 -5.26
CA ILE A 3 -11.16 12.04 -4.37
C ILE A 3 -10.46 10.69 -4.41
N GLU A 4 -10.10 10.19 -3.24
CA GLU A 4 -9.49 8.89 -3.05
C GLU A 4 -10.42 7.98 -2.26
N PHE A 5 -10.61 6.75 -2.74
CA PHE A 5 -11.35 5.72 -2.03
C PHE A 5 -10.36 4.78 -1.35
N CYS A 6 -10.58 4.52 -0.06
CA CYS A 6 -9.88 3.45 0.64
C CYS A 6 -10.66 2.15 0.39
N VAL A 7 -10.04 1.18 -0.26
CA VAL A 7 -10.70 -0.07 -0.65
C VAL A 7 -9.93 -1.30 -0.17
N THR A 8 -10.66 -2.36 0.12
CA THR A 8 -10.10 -3.62 0.63
C THR A 8 -10.54 -4.82 -0.20
N SER A 9 -11.26 -4.59 -1.29
CA SER A 9 -11.89 -5.65 -2.08
C SER A 9 -11.99 -5.23 -3.54
N ILE A 10 -12.26 -6.21 -4.41
CA ILE A 10 -12.56 -5.97 -5.82
C ILE A 10 -13.81 -5.11 -5.96
N GLU A 11 -14.83 -5.36 -5.15
CA GLU A 11 -16.09 -4.61 -5.15
C GLU A 11 -15.84 -3.12 -4.88
N GLY A 12 -14.91 -2.81 -3.97
CA GLY A 12 -14.50 -1.44 -3.71
C GLY A 12 -13.84 -0.78 -4.91
N ALA A 13 -12.99 -1.51 -5.63
CA ALA A 13 -12.35 -1.01 -6.85
C ALA A 13 -13.36 -0.79 -7.98
N ILE A 14 -14.32 -1.68 -8.12
CA ILE A 14 -15.41 -1.53 -9.11
C ILE A 14 -16.25 -0.29 -8.79
N ALA A 15 -16.59 -0.08 -7.52
CA ALA A 15 -17.30 1.11 -7.09
C ALA A 15 -16.51 2.39 -7.38
N ALA A 16 -15.21 2.38 -7.10
CA ALA A 16 -14.33 3.50 -7.40
C ALA A 16 -14.32 3.84 -8.89
N GLU A 17 -14.32 2.84 -9.77
CA GLU A 17 -14.40 3.04 -11.21
C GLU A 17 -15.76 3.62 -11.62
N GLN A 18 -16.85 3.08 -11.08
CA GLN A 18 -18.21 3.57 -11.39
C GLN A 18 -18.41 5.03 -10.98
N PHE A 19 -17.87 5.44 -9.85
CA PHE A 19 -18.01 6.79 -9.32
C PHE A 19 -16.86 7.71 -9.72
N MET A 20 -15.98 7.26 -10.62
CA MET A 20 -14.89 8.05 -11.17
C MET A 20 -13.98 8.65 -10.09
N ALA A 21 -13.62 7.87 -9.07
CA ALA A 21 -12.64 8.28 -8.10
C ALA A 21 -11.30 8.53 -8.79
N ASP A 22 -10.57 9.54 -8.36
CA ASP A 22 -9.27 9.90 -8.93
C ASP A 22 -8.20 8.88 -8.59
N ARG A 23 -8.34 8.22 -7.43
CA ARG A 23 -7.36 7.27 -6.93
C ARG A 23 -8.00 6.30 -5.94
N ILE A 24 -7.43 5.12 -5.83
CA ILE A 24 -7.75 4.22 -4.72
C ILE A 24 -6.50 3.98 -3.88
N GLU A 25 -6.70 3.86 -2.57
CA GLU A 25 -5.72 3.32 -1.66
C GLU A 25 -6.17 1.91 -1.31
N LEU A 26 -5.39 0.93 -1.75
CA LEU A 26 -5.72 -0.49 -1.57
C LEU A 26 -4.96 -1.03 -0.37
N CYS A 27 -5.69 -1.62 0.55
CA CYS A 27 -5.13 -2.27 1.73
C CYS A 27 -5.94 -3.51 2.08
N SER A 28 -5.46 -4.26 3.07
CA SER A 28 -6.19 -5.36 3.67
C SER A 28 -6.28 -5.13 5.18
N ARG A 29 -7.10 -5.92 5.86
CA ARG A 29 -7.14 -5.95 7.32
C ARG A 29 -7.25 -4.57 7.96
N LEU A 30 -8.31 -3.83 7.63
CA LEU A 30 -8.58 -2.54 8.29
C LEU A 30 -8.81 -2.69 9.80
N ASP A 31 -9.22 -3.86 10.26
CA ASP A 31 -9.29 -4.20 11.69
C ASP A 31 -7.93 -4.16 12.39
N LEU A 32 -6.85 -4.26 11.63
CA LEU A 32 -5.47 -4.12 12.10
C LEU A 32 -4.82 -2.82 11.62
N ASP A 33 -5.62 -1.80 11.33
CA ASP A 33 -5.18 -0.49 10.82
C ASP A 33 -4.56 -0.53 9.41
N GLY A 34 -4.82 -1.59 8.67
CA GLY A 34 -4.37 -1.74 7.29
C GLY A 34 -3.05 -2.46 7.12
N LEU A 35 -3.07 -3.51 6.33
CA LEU A 35 -1.88 -4.27 5.95
C LEU A 35 -1.73 -4.30 4.43
N THR A 36 -0.57 -4.76 3.96
CA THR A 36 -0.30 -4.95 2.53
C THR A 36 -1.32 -5.92 1.94
N PRO A 37 -2.01 -5.56 0.86
CA PRO A 37 -2.92 -6.47 0.19
C PRO A 37 -2.17 -7.61 -0.51
N SER A 38 -2.85 -8.73 -0.76
CA SER A 38 -2.26 -9.83 -1.52
C SER A 38 -1.99 -9.39 -2.97
N LEU A 39 -0.99 -9.99 -3.59
CA LEU A 39 -0.67 -9.71 -5.00
C LEU A 39 -1.85 -10.04 -5.92
N ASN A 40 -2.60 -11.09 -5.59
CA ASN A 40 -3.79 -11.47 -6.34
C ASN A 40 -4.86 -10.36 -6.29
N LEU A 41 -5.12 -9.81 -5.11
CA LEU A 41 -6.07 -8.70 -4.96
C LEU A 41 -5.60 -7.47 -5.74
N ILE A 42 -4.31 -7.15 -5.69
CA ILE A 42 -3.74 -6.02 -6.45
C ILE A 42 -3.97 -6.22 -7.95
N LYS A 43 -3.70 -7.41 -8.47
CA LYS A 43 -3.91 -7.73 -9.89
C LYS A 43 -5.38 -7.58 -10.29
N GLN A 44 -6.28 -8.10 -9.48
CA GLN A 44 -7.72 -8.03 -9.75
C GLN A 44 -8.22 -6.58 -9.73
N CYS A 45 -7.79 -5.80 -8.75
CA CYS A 45 -8.17 -4.39 -8.68
C CYS A 45 -7.58 -3.60 -9.85
N ARG A 46 -6.34 -3.89 -10.24
CA ARG A 46 -5.72 -3.23 -11.41
C ARG A 46 -6.51 -3.48 -12.69
N SER A 47 -7.08 -4.67 -12.86
CA SER A 47 -7.89 -4.98 -14.03
C SER A 47 -9.25 -4.28 -14.05
N GLU A 48 -9.80 -3.94 -12.89
CA GLU A 48 -11.15 -3.37 -12.75
C GLU A 48 -11.15 -1.84 -12.59
N TYR A 49 -10.01 -1.25 -12.23
CA TYR A 49 -9.92 0.19 -11.96
C TYR A 49 -8.82 0.81 -12.82
N LYS A 50 -9.15 1.86 -13.58
CA LYS A 50 -8.25 2.50 -14.54
C LYS A 50 -7.47 3.67 -13.95
N GLY A 51 -7.88 4.20 -12.81
CA GLY A 51 -7.22 5.33 -12.16
C GLY A 51 -5.94 4.94 -11.45
N GLU A 52 -5.39 5.85 -10.69
CA GLU A 52 -4.20 5.59 -9.89
C GLU A 52 -4.48 4.63 -8.74
N ILE A 53 -3.60 3.66 -8.55
CA ILE A 53 -3.64 2.73 -7.42
C ILE A 53 -2.41 2.96 -6.55
N HIS A 54 -2.65 3.32 -5.30
CA HIS A 54 -1.65 3.36 -4.24
C HIS A 54 -1.91 2.19 -3.30
N ILE A 55 -0.88 1.47 -2.89
CA ILE A 55 -1.05 0.32 -2.01
C ILE A 55 -0.36 0.55 -0.67
N MET A 56 -0.98 0.02 0.37
CA MET A 56 -0.39 0.00 1.71
C MET A 56 0.77 -0.99 1.73
N ILE A 57 1.92 -0.53 2.19
CA ILE A 57 3.09 -1.36 2.42
C ILE A 57 3.32 -1.47 3.94
N ARG A 58 2.70 -2.47 4.53
CA ARG A 58 2.80 -2.80 5.95
C ARG A 58 2.61 -4.31 6.08
N PRO A 59 3.71 -5.09 6.16
CA PRO A 59 3.64 -6.55 6.10
C PRO A 59 3.05 -7.20 7.36
N GLU A 60 3.12 -6.53 8.50
CA GLU A 60 2.73 -7.08 9.79
C GLU A 60 2.00 -6.02 10.61
N ASP A 61 1.07 -6.45 11.48
CA ASP A 61 0.41 -5.57 12.44
C ASP A 61 1.37 -5.20 13.60
N GLY A 62 0.88 -4.35 14.50
CA GLY A 62 1.65 -3.89 15.66
C GLY A 62 2.36 -2.57 15.40
N PRO A 63 3.42 -2.27 16.17
CA PRO A 63 4.12 -0.99 16.04
C PRO A 63 4.75 -0.80 14.65
N PHE A 64 4.89 0.45 14.24
CA PHE A 64 5.52 0.80 12.96
C PHE A 64 7.05 0.75 13.01
N ILE A 65 7.61 0.09 14.00
CA ILE A 65 9.06 -0.05 14.18
C ILE A 65 9.59 -1.03 13.13
N CYS A 66 10.63 -0.60 12.43
CA CYS A 66 11.20 -1.35 11.32
C CYS A 66 12.51 -2.02 11.73
N ASN A 67 12.59 -3.32 11.52
CA ASN A 67 13.87 -4.05 11.56
C ASN A 67 14.25 -4.48 10.13
N ASP A 68 15.41 -5.11 9.97
CA ASP A 68 15.91 -5.52 8.65
C ASP A 68 14.98 -6.52 7.96
N SER A 69 14.40 -7.46 8.71
CA SER A 69 13.46 -8.43 8.16
C SER A 69 12.20 -7.76 7.63
N THR A 70 11.63 -6.83 8.41
CA THR A 70 10.45 -6.05 7.99
C THR A 70 10.76 -5.22 6.75
N LEU A 71 11.91 -4.54 6.74
CA LEU A 71 12.31 -3.72 5.59
C LEU A 71 12.47 -4.56 4.32
N ASN A 72 13.05 -5.75 4.42
CA ASN A 72 13.21 -6.64 3.28
C ASN A 72 11.85 -7.11 2.73
N LYS A 73 10.89 -7.42 3.60
CA LYS A 73 9.52 -7.76 3.18
C LYS A 73 8.85 -6.60 2.47
N MET A 74 9.03 -5.39 2.98
CA MET A 74 8.46 -4.18 2.37
C MET A 74 9.05 -3.93 0.99
N ARG A 75 10.36 -4.04 0.85
CA ARG A 75 11.03 -3.87 -0.45
C ARG A 75 10.56 -4.90 -1.48
N ASP A 76 10.42 -6.16 -1.06
CA ASP A 76 9.89 -7.22 -1.92
C ASP A 76 8.46 -6.90 -2.38
N SER A 77 7.62 -6.45 -1.47
CA SER A 77 6.25 -6.05 -1.79
C SER A 77 6.21 -4.89 -2.80
N VAL A 78 7.08 -3.89 -2.63
CA VAL A 78 7.16 -2.75 -3.56
C VAL A 78 7.53 -3.23 -4.97
N VAL A 79 8.57 -4.05 -5.08
CA VAL A 79 9.02 -4.56 -6.38
C VAL A 79 7.93 -5.37 -7.08
N LYS A 80 7.33 -6.32 -6.38
CA LYS A 80 6.29 -7.19 -6.94
C LYS A 80 5.03 -6.40 -7.34
N SER A 81 4.67 -5.41 -6.55
CA SER A 81 3.50 -4.58 -6.85
C SER A 81 3.76 -3.65 -8.03
N ALA A 82 4.96 -3.10 -8.13
CA ALA A 82 5.35 -2.27 -9.27
C ALA A 82 5.24 -3.03 -10.59
N GLU A 83 5.57 -4.31 -10.60
CA GLU A 83 5.45 -5.17 -11.79
C GLU A 83 4.00 -5.32 -12.25
N ILE A 84 3.03 -5.18 -11.34
CA ILE A 84 1.60 -5.24 -11.67
C ILE A 84 1.12 -3.93 -12.29
N GLY A 85 1.83 -2.83 -12.07
CA GLY A 85 1.47 -1.53 -12.62
C GLY A 85 0.75 -0.61 -11.65
N ILE A 86 1.09 -0.66 -10.36
CA ILE A 86 0.60 0.32 -9.38
C ILE A 86 1.29 1.67 -9.58
N ASN A 87 0.70 2.73 -9.03
CA ASN A 87 1.17 4.10 -9.22
C ASN A 87 1.89 4.67 -8.00
N GLY A 88 1.69 4.10 -6.83
CA GLY A 88 2.30 4.61 -5.61
C GLY A 88 2.17 3.66 -4.44
N ILE A 89 2.85 4.01 -3.35
CA ILE A 89 2.82 3.24 -2.11
C ILE A 89 2.51 4.15 -0.93
N VAL A 90 1.92 3.58 0.11
CA VAL A 90 1.61 4.25 1.36
C VAL A 90 2.30 3.48 2.49
N PHE A 91 3.13 4.14 3.25
CA PHE A 91 3.82 3.49 4.35
C PHE A 91 4.26 4.49 5.42
N GLY A 92 4.66 3.97 6.58
CA GLY A 92 5.28 4.76 7.64
C GLY A 92 6.23 3.87 8.44
N LEU A 93 7.39 4.39 8.77
CA LEU A 93 8.42 3.66 9.51
C LEU A 93 8.95 4.51 10.67
N LEU A 94 8.97 3.90 11.84
CA LEU A 94 9.43 4.55 13.07
C LEU A 94 10.66 3.85 13.62
N THR A 95 11.46 4.61 14.38
CA THR A 95 12.54 4.09 15.21
C THR A 95 11.98 3.56 16.53
N ASN A 96 12.83 2.91 17.32
CA ASN A 96 12.48 2.47 18.68
C ASN A 96 12.09 3.63 19.61
N LYS A 97 12.41 4.88 19.22
CA LYS A 97 12.06 6.09 19.96
C LYS A 97 10.81 6.77 19.45
N ASN A 98 10.04 6.09 18.57
CA ASN A 98 8.84 6.62 17.93
C ASN A 98 9.09 7.88 17.09
N GLU A 99 10.28 8.01 16.55
CA GLU A 99 10.64 9.06 15.59
C GLU A 99 10.61 8.49 14.18
N ILE A 100 10.45 9.33 13.16
CA ILE A 100 10.49 8.88 11.77
C ILE A 100 11.86 8.23 11.49
N ASN A 101 11.83 7.01 10.97
CA ASN A 101 13.04 6.30 10.57
C ASN A 101 13.50 6.82 9.20
N LEU A 102 14.29 7.88 9.20
CA LEU A 102 14.72 8.56 7.98
C LEU A 102 15.49 7.64 7.04
N LYS A 103 16.37 6.81 7.58
CA LYS A 103 17.21 5.91 6.77
C LYS A 103 16.36 4.86 6.03
N ALA A 104 15.48 4.18 6.75
CA ALA A 104 14.61 3.16 6.15
C ALA A 104 13.60 3.79 5.17
N THR A 105 13.07 4.97 5.52
CA THR A 105 12.15 5.70 4.65
C THR A 105 12.85 6.07 3.33
N ALA A 106 14.06 6.58 3.39
CA ALA A 106 14.82 6.93 2.19
C ALA A 106 15.07 5.72 1.28
N LEU A 107 15.36 4.55 1.86
CA LEU A 107 15.56 3.32 1.09
C LEU A 107 14.33 2.92 0.28
N LEU A 108 13.12 3.11 0.84
CA LEU A 108 11.89 2.80 0.11
C LEU A 108 11.53 3.88 -0.92
N VAL A 109 11.76 5.14 -0.59
CA VAL A 109 11.46 6.26 -1.49
C VAL A 109 12.33 6.22 -2.75
N GLU A 110 13.56 5.76 -2.63
CA GLU A 110 14.52 5.70 -3.75
C GLU A 110 14.36 4.48 -4.65
N MET A 111 13.42 3.60 -4.35
CA MET A 111 13.16 2.42 -5.18
C MET A 111 12.44 2.73 -6.49
#